data_fe472bddc8abe698b4ea56e138d9c2bc
#
_entry.id   fe472bddc8abe698b4ea56e138d9c2bc
#
_cell.length_a   1.000
_cell.length_b   1.000
_cell.length_c   1.000
_cell.angle_alpha   90.00
_cell.angle_beta   90.00
_cell.angle_gamma   90.00
#
_symmetry.space_group_name_H-M   'P 1'
#
loop_
_entity.id
_entity.type
_entity.pdbx_description
1 polymer ?
#
loop_
_entity_poly.entity_id
_entity_poly.type
_entity_poly.pdbx_seq_one_letter_code
_entity_poly.pdbx_strand_id
1 'polypeptide(L)'
;MSFDPAPTDLTGKTCLVTGANGGIGEAAAEHFAALGARVFTTDLGPAFSGDCESEHRAFDLLDADGLEECLAWIGESKPDILFNNAALFDMGSVLEADLDQYDRLFGLNVRAAYAIMQATAKSMVSEGKKGSIINLASQAGHRGEALVAHYCATKAAIISYTQSAALALAPHNIRVNAISPGVVDTPMWKDVDALFAKFEGKEIGQKKREVREAVPLGNIDKP
;
A
#
# COMPACT_ATOMS: atom_id res chain seq x y z
N MET A 1 -1.44 23.59 26.73
CA MET A 1 -2.50 22.67 26.26
C MET A 1 -1.89 21.30 26.23
N SER A 2 -2.30 20.40 27.14
CA SER A 2 -1.90 19.00 27.05
C SER A 2 -2.66 18.39 25.86
N PHE A 3 -1.94 17.93 24.85
CA PHE A 3 -2.49 17.14 23.80
C PHE A 3 -2.67 15.72 24.38
N ASP A 4 -3.87 15.41 24.80
CA ASP A 4 -4.29 14.07 25.14
C ASP A 4 -5.00 13.51 23.90
N PRO A 5 -4.34 12.67 23.07
CA PRO A 5 -5.01 12.07 21.92
C PRO A 5 -5.99 11.06 22.52
N ALA A 6 -7.27 11.43 22.55
CA ALA A 6 -8.30 10.42 22.75
C ALA A 6 -8.04 9.26 21.76
N PRO A 7 -8.15 8.00 22.19
CA PRO A 7 -8.00 6.88 21.28
C PRO A 7 -8.91 7.11 20.07
N THR A 8 -8.34 6.97 18.87
CA THR A 8 -9.10 7.18 17.62
C THR A 8 -10.23 6.16 17.59
N ASP A 9 -11.47 6.63 17.68
CA ASP A 9 -12.65 5.79 17.55
C ASP A 9 -13.13 5.84 16.09
N LEU A 10 -13.18 4.68 15.44
CA LEU A 10 -13.65 4.51 14.07
C LEU A 10 -15.01 3.81 14.00
N THR A 11 -15.75 3.72 15.12
CA THR A 11 -17.11 3.16 15.14
C THR A 11 -18.00 3.86 14.11
N GLY A 12 -18.68 3.05 13.28
CA GLY A 12 -19.52 3.52 12.19
C GLY A 12 -18.78 4.00 10.93
N LYS A 13 -17.44 3.84 10.88
CA LYS A 13 -16.64 4.09 9.69
C LYS A 13 -16.41 2.80 8.92
N THR A 14 -16.30 2.94 7.61
CA THR A 14 -15.92 1.87 6.70
C THR A 14 -14.48 2.11 6.21
N CYS A 15 -13.65 1.06 6.27
CA CYS A 15 -12.26 1.11 5.84
C CYS A 15 -12.01 0.07 4.76
N LEU A 16 -11.43 0.47 3.63
CA LEU A 16 -10.95 -0.44 2.60
C LEU A 16 -9.43 -0.56 2.67
N VAL A 17 -8.93 -1.81 2.71
CA VAL A 17 -7.50 -2.14 2.68
C VAL A 17 -7.21 -2.97 1.45
N THR A 18 -6.28 -2.51 0.59
CA THR A 18 -5.80 -3.28 -0.56
C THR A 18 -4.46 -3.95 -0.25
N GLY A 19 -4.20 -5.14 -0.83
CA GLY A 19 -3.01 -5.92 -0.48
C GLY A 19 -3.07 -6.38 0.99
N ALA A 20 -4.26 -6.78 1.43
CA ALA A 20 -4.58 -7.00 2.82
C ALA A 20 -3.93 -8.27 3.41
N ASN A 21 -3.54 -9.24 2.59
CA ASN A 21 -2.83 -10.45 3.02
C ASN A 21 -1.29 -10.24 3.10
N GLY A 22 -0.80 -9.06 2.77
CA GLY A 22 0.59 -8.67 3.03
C GLY A 22 0.77 -8.12 4.45
N GLY A 23 1.94 -8.33 5.08
CA GLY A 23 2.14 -8.01 6.49
C GLY A 23 1.68 -6.62 6.93
N ILE A 24 1.98 -5.55 6.17
CA ILE A 24 1.51 -4.18 6.48
C ILE A 24 -0.01 -4.06 6.29
N GLY A 25 -0.56 -4.67 5.23
CA GLY A 25 -1.99 -4.64 4.94
C GLY A 25 -2.81 -5.37 5.99
N GLU A 26 -2.34 -6.56 6.40
CA GLU A 26 -2.95 -7.37 7.45
C GLU A 26 -2.99 -6.64 8.79
N ALA A 27 -1.83 -6.14 9.24
CA ALA A 27 -1.74 -5.37 10.47
C ALA A 27 -2.61 -4.10 10.45
N ALA A 28 -2.69 -3.42 9.30
CA ALA A 28 -3.55 -2.25 9.13
C ALA A 28 -5.04 -2.62 9.24
N ALA A 29 -5.48 -3.71 8.60
CA ALA A 29 -6.86 -4.19 8.64
C ALA A 29 -7.27 -4.55 10.08
N GLU A 30 -6.43 -5.30 10.78
CA GLU A 30 -6.64 -5.66 12.19
C GLU A 30 -6.71 -4.44 13.10
N HIS A 31 -5.81 -3.46 12.87
CA HIS A 31 -5.80 -2.24 13.67
C HIS A 31 -7.06 -1.38 13.43
N PHE A 32 -7.51 -1.24 12.17
CA PHE A 32 -8.77 -0.54 11.89
C PHE A 32 -9.97 -1.24 12.51
N ALA A 33 -10.03 -2.58 12.46
CA ALA A 33 -11.07 -3.36 13.12
C ALA A 33 -11.04 -3.17 14.65
N ALA A 34 -9.87 -3.20 15.27
CA ALA A 34 -9.70 -2.97 16.70
C ALA A 34 -10.14 -1.56 17.15
N LEU A 35 -10.10 -0.58 16.25
CA LEU A 35 -10.61 0.77 16.46
C LEU A 35 -12.13 0.91 16.18
N GLY A 36 -12.82 -0.19 15.85
CA GLY A 36 -14.27 -0.24 15.64
C GLY A 36 -14.74 0.03 14.21
N ALA A 37 -13.83 0.09 13.22
CA ALA A 37 -14.21 0.23 11.82
C ALA A 37 -14.81 -1.08 11.26
N ARG A 38 -15.78 -0.96 10.34
CA ARG A 38 -16.14 -2.06 9.43
C ARG A 38 -15.07 -2.15 8.35
N VAL A 39 -14.38 -3.29 8.26
CA VAL A 39 -13.24 -3.46 7.38
C VAL A 39 -13.64 -4.23 6.12
N PHE A 40 -13.26 -3.69 4.98
CA PHE A 40 -13.29 -4.32 3.67
C PHE A 40 -11.85 -4.60 3.25
N THR A 41 -11.57 -5.81 2.76
CA THR A 41 -10.23 -6.22 2.37
C THR A 41 -10.20 -6.79 0.96
N THR A 42 -9.13 -6.52 0.23
CA THR A 42 -8.89 -7.17 -1.07
C THR A 42 -7.44 -7.58 -1.23
N ASP A 43 -7.25 -8.74 -1.85
CA ASP A 43 -5.95 -9.31 -2.23
C ASP A 43 -6.17 -10.33 -3.36
N LEU A 44 -5.10 -11.00 -3.83
CA LEU A 44 -5.20 -12.12 -4.78
C LEU A 44 -5.80 -13.39 -4.17
N GLY A 45 -5.58 -13.59 -2.88
CA GLY A 45 -6.08 -14.77 -2.15
C GLY A 45 -7.59 -14.77 -2.00
N PRO A 46 -8.24 -15.96 -1.94
CA PRO A 46 -9.70 -16.08 -1.88
C PRO A 46 -10.31 -15.65 -0.54
N ALA A 47 -9.48 -15.48 0.50
CA ALA A 47 -9.91 -15.08 1.83
C ALA A 47 -8.87 -14.14 2.46
N PHE A 48 -9.30 -13.36 3.44
CA PHE A 48 -8.41 -12.59 4.29
C PHE A 48 -7.68 -13.53 5.27
N SER A 49 -6.37 -13.31 5.46
CA SER A 49 -5.52 -14.16 6.29
C SER A 49 -5.41 -13.72 7.75
N GLY A 50 -5.80 -12.49 8.07
CA GLY A 50 -5.68 -11.93 9.42
C GLY A 50 -6.79 -12.34 10.37
N ASP A 51 -6.65 -11.94 11.64
CA ASP A 51 -7.49 -12.39 12.76
C ASP A 51 -8.68 -11.46 13.06
N CYS A 52 -9.02 -10.52 12.16
CA CYS A 52 -10.19 -9.65 12.35
C CYS A 52 -11.34 -10.00 11.39
N GLU A 53 -12.56 -9.61 11.79
CA GLU A 53 -13.72 -9.69 10.90
C GLU A 53 -13.58 -8.68 9.76
N SER A 54 -13.68 -9.15 8.52
CA SER A 54 -13.65 -8.30 7.33
C SER A 54 -14.53 -8.87 6.22
N GLU A 55 -15.07 -7.99 5.38
CA GLU A 55 -15.66 -8.41 4.11
C GLU A 55 -14.56 -8.46 3.06
N HIS A 56 -14.18 -9.66 2.65
CA HIS A 56 -13.08 -9.90 1.71
C HIS A 56 -13.59 -10.22 0.32
N ARG A 57 -12.96 -9.61 -0.71
CA ARG A 57 -13.11 -10.02 -2.11
C ARG A 57 -11.73 -10.12 -2.77
N ALA A 58 -11.53 -11.21 -3.51
CA ALA A 58 -10.30 -11.42 -4.27
C ALA A 58 -10.38 -10.73 -5.63
N PHE A 59 -9.37 -9.90 -5.94
CA PHE A 59 -9.24 -9.26 -7.24
C PHE A 59 -7.78 -9.29 -7.69
N ASP A 60 -7.53 -9.69 -8.95
CA ASP A 60 -6.25 -9.41 -9.60
C ASP A 60 -6.27 -7.98 -10.16
N LEU A 61 -5.58 -7.09 -9.48
CA LEU A 61 -5.52 -5.67 -9.84
C LEU A 61 -4.62 -5.38 -11.07
N LEU A 62 -3.88 -6.38 -11.57
CA LEU A 62 -3.14 -6.30 -12.82
C LEU A 62 -4.03 -6.66 -14.02
N ASP A 63 -5.00 -7.53 -13.81
CA ASP A 63 -6.01 -7.85 -14.81
C ASP A 63 -7.00 -6.71 -14.99
N ALA A 64 -7.42 -6.46 -16.22
CA ALA A 64 -8.32 -5.34 -16.52
C ALA A 64 -9.71 -5.55 -15.92
N ASP A 65 -10.24 -6.76 -16.05
CA ASP A 65 -11.57 -7.12 -15.56
C ASP A 65 -11.58 -7.14 -14.03
N GLY A 66 -10.53 -7.73 -13.40
CA GLY A 66 -10.35 -7.74 -11.94
C GLY A 66 -10.24 -6.34 -11.33
N LEU A 67 -9.55 -5.43 -12.02
CA LEU A 67 -9.49 -4.04 -11.58
C LEU A 67 -10.87 -3.36 -11.72
N GLU A 68 -11.59 -3.57 -12.83
CA GLU A 68 -12.93 -3.00 -13.04
C GLU A 68 -13.92 -3.49 -11.96
N GLU A 69 -13.92 -4.78 -11.66
CA GLU A 69 -14.74 -5.36 -10.58
C GLU A 69 -14.41 -4.75 -9.20
N CYS A 70 -13.11 -4.56 -8.91
CA CYS A 70 -12.69 -3.88 -7.69
C CYS A 70 -13.21 -2.44 -7.62
N LEU A 71 -13.12 -1.69 -8.72
CA LEU A 71 -13.63 -0.31 -8.79
C LEU A 71 -15.16 -0.25 -8.61
N ALA A 72 -15.90 -1.19 -9.17
CA ALA A 72 -17.34 -1.32 -8.97
C ALA A 72 -17.67 -1.59 -7.48
N TRP A 73 -16.94 -2.52 -6.86
CA TRP A 73 -17.11 -2.84 -5.44
C TRP A 73 -16.81 -1.66 -4.50
N ILE A 74 -15.87 -0.79 -4.85
CA ILE A 74 -15.62 0.46 -4.12
C ILE A 74 -16.88 1.35 -4.12
N GLY A 75 -17.59 1.41 -5.24
CA GLY A 75 -18.85 2.13 -5.36
C GLY A 75 -19.96 1.55 -4.47
N GLU A 76 -19.97 0.23 -4.25
CA GLU A 76 -20.91 -0.46 -3.37
C GLU A 76 -20.56 -0.30 -1.88
N SER A 77 -19.28 -0.51 -1.53
CA SER A 77 -18.78 -0.48 -0.14
C SER A 77 -18.68 0.93 0.44
N LYS A 78 -18.54 1.95 -0.42
CA LYS A 78 -18.53 3.38 -0.07
C LYS A 78 -17.61 3.71 1.11
N PRO A 79 -16.31 3.40 1.04
CA PRO A 79 -15.40 3.53 2.17
C PRO A 79 -15.22 4.99 2.63
N ASP A 80 -15.15 5.19 3.95
CA ASP A 80 -14.75 6.45 4.58
C ASP A 80 -13.23 6.59 4.65
N ILE A 81 -12.51 5.46 4.66
CA ILE A 81 -11.07 5.38 4.75
C ILE A 81 -10.57 4.40 3.68
N LEU A 82 -9.55 4.80 2.93
CA LEU A 82 -8.78 3.92 2.05
C LEU A 82 -7.34 3.78 2.57
N PHE A 83 -6.92 2.55 2.81
CA PHE A 83 -5.51 2.19 2.96
C PHE A 83 -5.04 1.48 1.69
N ASN A 84 -4.41 2.23 0.80
CA ASN A 84 -4.02 1.83 -0.54
C ASN A 84 -2.61 1.24 -0.51
N ASN A 85 -2.52 -0.06 -0.23
CA ASN A 85 -1.28 -0.74 0.12
C ASN A 85 -0.82 -1.77 -0.93
N ALA A 86 -1.72 -2.29 -1.77
CA ALA A 86 -1.35 -3.29 -2.78
C ALA A 86 -0.17 -2.83 -3.64
N ALA A 87 0.89 -3.61 -3.67
CA ALA A 87 2.10 -3.32 -4.44
C ALA A 87 2.93 -4.57 -4.68
N LEU A 88 3.69 -4.55 -5.78
CA LEU A 88 4.75 -5.50 -6.08
C LEU A 88 6.12 -4.87 -5.83
N PHE A 89 7.07 -5.71 -5.45
CA PHE A 89 8.49 -5.40 -5.45
C PHE A 89 9.20 -6.31 -6.45
N ASP A 90 10.10 -5.76 -7.25
CA ASP A 90 10.96 -6.52 -8.14
C ASP A 90 12.30 -5.78 -8.32
N MET A 91 13.32 -6.49 -8.79
CA MET A 91 14.67 -5.98 -8.97
C MET A 91 15.18 -6.30 -10.37
N GLY A 92 15.96 -5.37 -10.91
CA GLY A 92 16.66 -5.54 -12.16
C GLY A 92 17.64 -4.39 -12.37
N SER A 93 18.76 -4.70 -13.02
CA SER A 93 19.70 -3.68 -13.47
C SER A 93 19.04 -2.78 -14.53
N VAL A 94 19.32 -1.49 -14.55
CA VAL A 94 18.86 -0.58 -15.62
C VAL A 94 19.28 -1.07 -17.02
N LEU A 95 20.34 -1.87 -17.11
CA LEU A 95 20.83 -2.42 -18.38
C LEU A 95 20.08 -3.69 -18.82
N GLU A 96 19.37 -4.38 -17.92
CA GLU A 96 18.80 -5.70 -18.14
C GLU A 96 17.31 -5.79 -17.85
N ALA A 97 16.77 -4.84 -17.08
CA ALA A 97 15.35 -4.79 -16.74
C ALA A 97 14.51 -4.59 -18.01
N ASP A 98 13.54 -5.47 -18.21
CA ASP A 98 12.68 -5.48 -19.38
C ASP A 98 11.38 -4.67 -19.19
N LEU A 99 10.67 -4.48 -20.30
CA LEU A 99 9.39 -3.77 -20.27
C LEU A 99 8.27 -4.58 -19.58
N ASP A 100 8.37 -5.90 -19.52
CA ASP A 100 7.38 -6.73 -18.81
C ASP A 100 7.47 -6.46 -17.29
N GLN A 101 8.70 -6.29 -16.77
CA GLN A 101 8.90 -5.88 -15.38
C GLN A 101 8.34 -4.46 -15.14
N TYR A 102 8.61 -3.55 -16.06
CA TYR A 102 8.07 -2.19 -16.01
C TYR A 102 6.53 -2.23 -15.98
N ASP A 103 5.90 -2.94 -16.91
CA ASP A 103 4.45 -3.00 -17.06
C ASP A 103 3.78 -3.59 -15.80
N ARG A 104 4.34 -4.66 -15.22
CA ARG A 104 3.83 -5.23 -13.97
C ARG A 104 3.94 -4.25 -12.80
N LEU A 105 5.11 -3.63 -12.60
CA LEU A 105 5.33 -2.72 -11.48
C LEU A 105 4.49 -1.44 -11.62
N PHE A 106 4.47 -0.82 -12.79
CA PHE A 106 3.66 0.37 -13.02
C PHE A 106 2.16 0.03 -13.08
N GLY A 107 1.80 -1.13 -13.61
CA GLY A 107 0.43 -1.62 -13.65
C GLY A 107 -0.19 -1.70 -12.26
N LEU A 108 0.46 -2.37 -11.31
CA LEU A 108 -0.06 -2.49 -9.96
C LEU A 108 0.22 -1.25 -9.12
N ASN A 109 1.52 -0.88 -8.98
CA ASN A 109 1.94 0.13 -7.99
C ASN A 109 1.49 1.55 -8.37
N VAL A 110 1.18 1.81 -9.64
CA VAL A 110 0.80 3.16 -10.11
C VAL A 110 -0.61 3.16 -10.69
N ARG A 111 -0.87 2.42 -11.77
CA ARG A 111 -2.16 2.47 -12.49
C ARG A 111 -3.31 2.01 -11.60
N ALA A 112 -3.20 0.82 -11.01
CA ALA A 112 -4.26 0.28 -10.15
C ALA A 112 -4.42 1.12 -8.87
N ALA A 113 -3.31 1.48 -8.22
CA ALA A 113 -3.33 2.32 -7.02
C ALA A 113 -3.98 3.69 -7.28
N TYR A 114 -3.68 4.33 -8.42
CA TYR A 114 -4.33 5.59 -8.83
C TYR A 114 -5.83 5.41 -9.10
N ALA A 115 -6.21 4.36 -9.84
CA ALA A 115 -7.61 4.08 -10.16
C ALA A 115 -8.45 3.84 -8.91
N ILE A 116 -7.94 3.06 -7.95
CA ILE A 116 -8.58 2.78 -6.65
C ILE A 116 -8.71 4.08 -5.84
N MET A 117 -7.65 4.87 -5.74
CA MET A 117 -7.70 6.19 -5.08
C MET A 117 -8.76 7.09 -5.71
N GLN A 118 -8.81 7.15 -7.05
CA GLN A 118 -9.78 7.98 -7.78
C GLN A 118 -11.21 7.50 -7.58
N ALA A 119 -11.48 6.18 -7.66
CA ALA A 119 -12.81 5.60 -7.46
C ALA A 119 -13.30 5.86 -6.03
N THR A 120 -12.43 5.68 -5.03
CA THR A 120 -12.73 5.98 -3.64
C THR A 120 -13.05 7.45 -3.44
N ALA A 121 -12.24 8.35 -4.00
CA ALA A 121 -12.49 9.79 -3.92
C ALA A 121 -13.82 10.18 -4.58
N LYS A 122 -14.14 9.63 -5.76
CA LYS A 122 -15.42 9.86 -6.44
C LYS A 122 -16.59 9.37 -5.58
N SER A 123 -16.48 8.20 -4.97
CA SER A 123 -17.49 7.68 -4.04
C SER A 123 -17.69 8.60 -2.84
N MET A 124 -16.63 9.05 -2.19
CA MET A 124 -16.70 9.99 -1.07
C MET A 124 -17.38 11.32 -1.47
N VAL A 125 -17.01 11.88 -2.62
CA VAL A 125 -17.58 13.13 -3.12
C VAL A 125 -19.07 12.98 -3.44
N SER A 126 -19.47 11.92 -4.13
CA SER A 126 -20.87 11.67 -4.50
C SER A 126 -21.77 11.46 -3.29
N GLU A 127 -21.25 10.88 -2.22
CA GLU A 127 -21.98 10.67 -0.96
C GLU A 127 -21.88 11.89 0.00
N GLY A 128 -21.19 12.96 -0.39
CA GLY A 128 -20.98 14.14 0.48
C GLY A 128 -20.18 13.82 1.74
N LYS A 129 -19.38 12.77 1.73
CA LYS A 129 -18.60 12.28 2.87
C LYS A 129 -17.27 13.01 3.00
N LYS A 130 -16.90 13.31 4.23
CA LYS A 130 -15.49 13.57 4.59
C LYS A 130 -14.75 12.23 4.62
N GLY A 131 -13.51 12.20 4.13
CA GLY A 131 -12.77 10.96 4.06
C GLY A 131 -11.28 11.08 4.32
N SER A 132 -10.61 9.93 4.35
CA SER A 132 -9.16 9.84 4.47
C SER A 132 -8.62 8.77 3.53
N ILE A 133 -7.66 9.14 2.69
CA ILE A 133 -6.95 8.24 1.80
C ILE A 133 -5.49 8.20 2.26
N ILE A 134 -4.97 6.99 2.45
CA ILE A 134 -3.60 6.73 2.87
C ILE A 134 -2.96 5.85 1.81
N ASN A 135 -2.02 6.39 1.04
CA ASN A 135 -1.27 5.64 0.05
C ASN A 135 0.03 5.10 0.66
N LEU A 136 0.36 3.83 0.39
CA LEU A 136 1.63 3.26 0.82
C LEU A 136 2.71 3.52 -0.23
N ALA A 137 3.54 4.52 0.04
CA ALA A 137 4.76 4.83 -0.72
C ALA A 137 5.93 3.95 -0.23
N SER A 138 7.12 4.48 -0.18
CA SER A 138 8.34 3.87 0.35
C SER A 138 9.42 4.93 0.51
N GLN A 139 10.40 4.71 1.38
CA GLN A 139 11.65 5.48 1.36
C GLN A 139 12.32 5.45 -0.03
N ALA A 140 12.17 4.35 -0.78
CA ALA A 140 12.65 4.22 -2.15
C ALA A 140 12.03 5.22 -3.14
N GLY A 141 10.88 5.80 -2.82
CA GLY A 141 10.27 6.88 -3.61
C GLY A 141 10.94 8.25 -3.44
N HIS A 142 11.83 8.41 -2.45
CA HIS A 142 12.55 9.65 -2.19
C HIS A 142 13.99 9.63 -2.69
N ARG A 143 14.48 8.47 -3.13
CA ARG A 143 15.85 8.30 -3.64
C ARG A 143 15.91 7.17 -4.67
N GLY A 144 16.91 7.22 -5.56
CA GLY A 144 17.20 6.11 -6.48
C GLY A 144 18.03 5.01 -5.80
N GLU A 145 17.83 3.77 -6.23
CA GLU A 145 18.65 2.62 -5.84
C GLU A 145 18.99 1.79 -7.09
N ALA A 146 20.23 1.31 -7.20
CA ALA A 146 20.81 0.81 -8.44
C ALA A 146 20.05 -0.38 -9.08
N LEU A 147 19.47 -1.28 -8.28
CA LEU A 147 18.81 -2.49 -8.78
C LEU A 147 17.28 -2.43 -8.71
N VAL A 148 16.71 -1.31 -8.32
CA VAL A 148 15.26 -1.19 -8.11
C VAL A 148 14.68 0.08 -8.76
N ALA A 149 15.21 0.46 -9.92
CA ALA A 149 14.87 1.71 -10.58
C ALA A 149 13.36 1.85 -10.84
N HIS A 150 12.71 0.83 -11.38
CA HIS A 150 11.28 0.86 -11.65
C HIS A 150 10.45 0.95 -10.36
N TYR A 151 10.81 0.18 -9.32
CA TYR A 151 10.13 0.27 -8.04
C TYR A 151 10.28 1.66 -7.41
N CYS A 152 11.49 2.24 -7.39
CA CYS A 152 11.72 3.61 -6.92
C CYS A 152 10.83 4.61 -7.68
N ALA A 153 10.78 4.50 -9.01
CA ALA A 153 9.96 5.36 -9.86
C ALA A 153 8.47 5.22 -9.56
N THR A 154 7.96 3.98 -9.35
CA THR A 154 6.55 3.77 -8.97
C THR A 154 6.21 4.42 -7.64
N LYS A 155 7.09 4.32 -6.64
CA LYS A 155 6.86 4.89 -5.31
C LYS A 155 7.00 6.42 -5.31
N ALA A 156 7.87 6.99 -6.14
CA ALA A 156 7.94 8.44 -6.40
C ALA A 156 6.65 8.94 -7.07
N ALA A 157 6.09 8.19 -8.04
CA ALA A 157 4.81 8.52 -8.66
C ALA A 157 3.67 8.57 -7.63
N ILE A 158 3.59 7.62 -6.70
CA ILE A 158 2.59 7.60 -5.63
C ILE A 158 2.72 8.82 -4.71
N ILE A 159 3.93 9.26 -4.38
CA ILE A 159 4.16 10.48 -3.60
C ILE A 159 3.60 11.70 -4.34
N SER A 160 3.90 11.83 -5.64
CA SER A 160 3.42 12.92 -6.47
C SER A 160 1.89 12.93 -6.61
N TYR A 161 1.27 11.76 -6.87
CA TYR A 161 -0.19 11.63 -6.91
C TYR A 161 -0.85 11.97 -5.57
N THR A 162 -0.24 11.58 -4.46
CA THR A 162 -0.74 11.93 -3.13
C THR A 162 -0.80 13.42 -2.91
N GLN A 163 0.26 14.15 -3.27
CA GLN A 163 0.33 15.60 -3.16
C GLN A 163 -0.74 16.29 -4.03
N SER A 164 -0.86 15.88 -5.28
CA SER A 164 -1.84 16.42 -6.23
C SER A 164 -3.27 16.14 -5.78
N ALA A 165 -3.55 14.90 -5.33
CA ALA A 165 -4.87 14.52 -4.83
C ALA A 165 -5.23 15.24 -3.53
N ALA A 166 -4.28 15.48 -2.63
CA ALA A 166 -4.51 16.23 -1.40
C ALA A 166 -4.99 17.64 -1.69
N LEU A 167 -4.37 18.31 -2.67
CA LEU A 167 -4.79 19.66 -3.10
C LEU A 167 -6.16 19.64 -3.79
N ALA A 168 -6.38 18.69 -4.70
CA ALA A 168 -7.62 18.60 -5.47
C ALA A 168 -8.85 18.24 -4.62
N LEU A 169 -8.66 17.42 -3.58
CA LEU A 169 -9.74 16.90 -2.74
C LEU A 169 -9.97 17.69 -1.45
N ALA A 170 -9.10 18.64 -1.12
CA ALA A 170 -9.25 19.52 0.05
C ALA A 170 -10.60 20.26 0.08
N PRO A 171 -11.14 20.81 -1.04
CA PRO A 171 -12.46 21.46 -1.05
C PRO A 171 -13.60 20.52 -0.66
N HIS A 172 -13.42 19.21 -0.79
CA HIS A 172 -14.38 18.17 -0.41
C HIS A 172 -14.17 17.63 1.02
N ASN A 173 -13.24 18.20 1.80
CA ASN A 173 -12.85 17.70 3.12
C ASN A 173 -12.34 16.25 3.12
N ILE A 174 -11.71 15.82 2.02
CA ILE A 174 -11.04 14.54 1.90
C ILE A 174 -9.54 14.77 2.06
N ARG A 175 -8.93 14.12 3.04
CA ARG A 175 -7.49 14.17 3.29
C ARG A 175 -6.81 13.05 2.51
N VAL A 176 -5.68 13.36 1.88
CA VAL A 176 -4.85 12.35 1.21
C VAL A 176 -3.44 12.47 1.73
N ASN A 177 -2.90 11.38 2.24
CA ASN A 177 -1.55 11.31 2.79
C ASN A 177 -0.83 10.06 2.27
N ALA A 178 0.49 10.05 2.36
CA ALA A 178 1.29 8.86 2.10
C ALA A 178 2.13 8.50 3.33
N ILE A 179 2.32 7.19 3.52
CA ILE A 179 3.32 6.65 4.43
C ILE A 179 4.48 6.14 3.58
N SER A 180 5.69 6.51 3.94
CA SER A 180 6.93 6.04 3.28
C SER A 180 7.73 5.18 4.25
N PRO A 181 7.38 3.90 4.41
CA PRO A 181 8.11 3.02 5.31
C PRO A 181 9.57 2.87 4.91
N GLY A 182 10.42 2.66 5.89
CA GLY A 182 11.72 2.06 5.70
C GLY A 182 11.59 0.55 5.51
N VAL A 183 12.45 -0.20 6.17
CA VAL A 183 12.38 -1.66 6.12
C VAL A 183 11.48 -2.17 7.21
N VAL A 184 10.41 -2.87 6.81
CA VAL A 184 9.43 -3.49 7.71
C VAL A 184 9.56 -5.01 7.61
N ASP A 185 9.61 -5.71 8.74
CA ASP A 185 9.73 -7.17 8.79
C ASP A 185 8.41 -7.84 8.41
N THR A 186 8.26 -8.16 7.14
CA THR A 186 7.06 -8.75 6.55
C THR A 186 7.40 -10.04 5.83
N PRO A 187 6.40 -10.89 5.51
CA PRO A 187 6.60 -12.08 4.68
C PRO A 187 7.26 -11.78 3.31
N MET A 188 7.03 -10.59 2.73
CA MET A 188 7.67 -10.14 1.49
C MET A 188 9.22 -10.15 1.57
N TRP A 189 9.81 -10.03 2.76
CA TRP A 189 11.26 -10.07 2.92
C TRP A 189 11.90 -11.37 2.46
N LYS A 190 11.17 -12.47 2.47
CA LYS A 190 11.69 -13.75 1.96
C LYS A 190 12.02 -13.64 0.47
N ASP A 191 11.13 -13.01 -0.31
CA ASP A 191 11.32 -12.85 -1.75
C ASP A 191 12.33 -11.73 -2.06
N VAL A 192 12.27 -10.65 -1.32
CA VAL A 192 13.23 -9.51 -1.40
C VAL A 192 14.65 -10.01 -1.14
N ASP A 193 14.88 -10.77 -0.08
CA ASP A 193 16.20 -11.30 0.28
C ASP A 193 16.74 -12.29 -0.78
N ALA A 194 15.85 -13.10 -1.35
CA ALA A 194 16.20 -14.00 -2.46
C ALA A 194 16.62 -13.22 -3.73
N LEU A 195 15.94 -12.12 -4.04
CA LEU A 195 16.34 -11.24 -5.14
C LEU A 195 17.69 -10.59 -4.89
N PHE A 196 17.95 -10.06 -3.70
CA PHE A 196 19.26 -9.52 -3.33
C PHE A 196 20.36 -10.58 -3.37
N ALA A 197 20.09 -11.80 -2.91
CA ALA A 197 21.04 -12.91 -3.01
C ALA A 197 21.41 -13.18 -4.49
N LYS A 198 20.42 -13.19 -5.38
CA LYS A 198 20.61 -13.39 -6.82
C LYS A 198 21.44 -12.26 -7.46
N PHE A 199 21.10 -11.01 -7.23
CA PHE A 199 21.67 -9.86 -7.93
C PHE A 199 22.98 -9.34 -7.30
N GLU A 200 23.15 -9.47 -5.99
CA GLU A 200 24.35 -9.02 -5.28
C GLU A 200 25.31 -10.18 -4.92
N GLY A 201 24.95 -11.44 -5.26
CA GLY A 201 25.79 -12.61 -4.95
C GLY A 201 25.91 -12.90 -3.46
N LYS A 202 24.91 -12.54 -2.66
CA LYS A 202 24.92 -12.66 -1.20
C LYS A 202 24.26 -13.97 -0.75
N GLU A 203 24.57 -14.37 0.48
CA GLU A 203 23.84 -15.48 1.13
C GLU A 203 22.41 -15.04 1.52
N ILE A 204 21.47 -15.98 1.51
CA ILE A 204 20.11 -15.75 2.01
C ILE A 204 20.16 -15.27 3.47
N GLY A 205 19.44 -14.21 3.79
CA GLY A 205 19.43 -13.57 5.10
C GLY A 205 20.56 -12.53 5.32
N GLN A 206 21.57 -12.49 4.45
CA GLN A 206 22.65 -11.53 4.58
C GLN A 206 22.17 -10.10 4.39
N LYS A 207 21.39 -9.83 3.34
CA LYS A 207 20.88 -8.48 3.07
C LYS A 207 19.98 -7.99 4.18
N LYS A 208 19.12 -8.85 4.70
CA LYS A 208 18.25 -8.49 5.84
C LYS A 208 19.05 -8.05 7.07
N ARG A 209 20.17 -8.72 7.35
CA ARG A 209 21.08 -8.32 8.44
C ARG A 209 21.76 -6.97 8.17
N GLU A 210 22.34 -6.79 6.98
CA GLU A 210 23.00 -5.53 6.59
C GLU A 210 22.05 -4.33 6.66
N VAL A 211 20.82 -4.51 6.17
CA VAL A 211 19.82 -3.44 6.22
C VAL A 211 19.41 -3.14 7.66
N ARG A 212 19.25 -4.16 8.51
CA ARG A 212 18.98 -3.96 9.93
C ARG A 212 20.08 -3.17 10.63
N GLU A 213 21.35 -3.50 10.36
CA GLU A 213 22.50 -2.81 10.91
C GLU A 213 22.63 -1.37 10.41
N ALA A 214 22.15 -1.09 9.18
CA ALA A 214 22.17 0.25 8.61
C ALA A 214 21.06 1.17 9.15
N VAL A 215 20.03 0.62 9.82
CA VAL A 215 18.98 1.43 10.46
C VAL A 215 19.57 2.11 11.71
N PRO A 216 19.51 3.46 11.82
CA PRO A 216 20.15 4.16 12.94
C PRO A 216 19.72 3.71 14.33
N LEU A 217 18.46 3.22 14.49
CA LEU A 217 17.95 2.66 15.74
C LEU A 217 18.30 1.18 15.93
N GLY A 218 18.98 0.53 14.99
CA GLY A 218 19.43 -0.85 15.06
C GLY A 218 18.31 -1.90 14.96
N ASN A 219 17.11 -1.50 14.62
CA ASN A 219 15.96 -2.40 14.50
C ASN A 219 15.25 -2.20 13.16
N ILE A 220 14.67 -3.28 12.64
CA ILE A 220 13.71 -3.25 11.53
C ILE A 220 12.32 -3.11 12.17
N ASP A 221 11.47 -2.26 11.59
CA ASP A 221 10.10 -2.06 12.07
C ASP A 221 9.27 -3.34 11.91
N LYS A 222 8.29 -3.50 12.78
CA LYS A 222 7.24 -4.50 12.62
C LYS A 222 6.05 -3.84 11.90
N PRO A 223 5.23 -4.63 11.21
CA PRO A 223 3.98 -4.14 10.63
C PRO A 223 3.07 -3.45 11.63
#